data_8117ad99b64e8a52d0fce0b71b290456
#
_entry.id   8117ad99b64e8a52d0fce0b71b290456
#
_cell.length_a   1.000
_cell.length_b   1.000
_cell.length_c   1.000
_cell.angle_alpha   90.00
_cell.angle_beta   90.00
_cell.angle_gamma   90.00
#
_symmetry.space_group_name_H-M   'P 1'
#
loop_
_entity.id
_entity.type
_entity.pdbx_description
1 polymer ?
#
loop_
_entity_poly.entity_id
_entity_poly.type
_entity_poly.pdbx_seq_one_letter_code
_entity_poly.pdbx_strand_id
1 'polypeptide(L)'
;LTALIAGGRLAWRSIRNRWKIASKWVRRTIVASFLLIALAFAALVAYAIYDDAKGRWYADKWLSDDVVVYYFADDTYRVYNTSTEKYTTPRISWVASAAENDSIGVYAIDDRRGFINTKTGDVVIDAKANDYEKAWVFSDGLAAVMKDGKVGFVDVNNKLVIPFQFDYSDKCRTYEIGYLFHDGYCVMTNKDGKFGLIDINGNWVVKPEYDELWNACENGNRIVVNDSKHGVLDSCFKVLYPTEYFYIDVLSDGFVLTKDGKMWQVDLEGNVVNPFMFDGSEYMEYPVSYCSNNGIEYALSDYMEYYINNNRGIMNRITGKPITPALYDDVYMISDK
;
A
#
# COMPACT_ATOMS: atom_id res chain seq x y z
N LEU A 1 -47.97 -4.18 40.77
CA LEU A 1 -46.91 -3.34 41.36
C LEU A 1 -47.14 -3.12 42.86
N THR A 2 -48.33 -2.76 43.30
CA THR A 2 -48.66 -2.52 44.72
C THR A 2 -48.46 -3.74 45.59
N ALA A 3 -48.81 -4.95 45.16
CA ALA A 3 -48.59 -6.20 45.88
C ALA A 3 -47.08 -6.56 46.05
N LEU A 4 -46.26 -6.30 45.04
CA LEU A 4 -44.79 -6.48 45.10
C LEU A 4 -44.16 -5.51 46.10
N ILE A 5 -44.61 -4.26 46.14
CA ILE A 5 -44.11 -3.24 47.07
C ILE A 5 -44.54 -3.56 48.53
N ALA A 6 -45.77 -4.08 48.73
CA ALA A 6 -46.23 -4.50 50.02
C ALA A 6 -45.50 -5.74 50.54
N GLY A 7 -45.26 -6.74 49.67
CA GLY A 7 -44.45 -7.91 50.01
C GLY A 7 -43.01 -7.56 50.36
N GLY A 8 -42.42 -6.64 49.65
CA GLY A 8 -41.06 -6.13 49.92
C GLY A 8 -40.94 -5.41 51.26
N ARG A 9 -41.97 -4.62 51.65
CA ARG A 9 -42.01 -3.93 52.97
C ARG A 9 -42.16 -4.88 54.15
N LEU A 10 -42.96 -5.94 53.99
CA LEU A 10 -43.09 -6.98 55.00
C LEU A 10 -41.84 -7.79 55.21
N ALA A 11 -41.16 -8.18 54.07
CA ALA A 11 -39.89 -8.86 54.11
C ALA A 11 -38.82 -8.00 54.81
N TRP A 12 -38.71 -6.70 54.45
CA TRP A 12 -37.83 -5.75 55.13
C TRP A 12 -38.01 -5.59 56.59
N ARG A 13 -39.30 -5.54 57.07
CA ARG A 13 -39.59 -5.49 58.49
C ARG A 13 -39.18 -6.77 59.22
N SER A 14 -39.42 -7.94 58.64
CA SER A 14 -38.99 -9.21 59.21
C SER A 14 -37.47 -9.31 59.33
N ILE A 15 -36.71 -8.94 58.26
CA ILE A 15 -35.26 -8.92 58.24
C ILE A 15 -34.72 -7.92 59.29
N ARG A 16 -35.31 -6.73 59.37
CA ARG A 16 -34.88 -5.70 60.32
C ARG A 16 -35.14 -6.12 61.81
N ASN A 17 -36.20 -6.85 62.06
CA ASN A 17 -36.50 -7.35 63.41
C ASN A 17 -35.55 -8.49 63.81
N ARG A 18 -35.27 -9.43 62.89
CA ARG A 18 -34.25 -10.49 63.11
C ARG A 18 -32.89 -9.91 63.34
N TRP A 19 -32.51 -8.85 62.58
CA TRP A 19 -31.24 -8.14 62.74
C TRP A 19 -31.07 -7.48 64.09
N LYS A 20 -32.16 -6.94 64.65
CA LYS A 20 -32.15 -6.34 66.01
C LYS A 20 -31.98 -7.39 67.15
N ILE A 21 -32.48 -8.61 66.92
CA ILE A 21 -32.43 -9.69 67.93
C ILE A 21 -31.07 -10.44 67.81
N ALA A 22 -30.43 -10.41 66.67
CA ALA A 22 -29.15 -11.08 66.47
C ALA A 22 -28.02 -10.49 67.37
N SER A 23 -27.19 -11.39 67.94
CA SER A 23 -26.05 -10.95 68.74
C SER A 23 -25.08 -10.08 67.96
N LYS A 24 -24.35 -9.21 68.65
CA LYS A 24 -23.36 -8.32 68.03
C LYS A 24 -22.36 -9.13 67.21
N TRP A 25 -22.03 -10.34 67.62
CA TRP A 25 -21.09 -11.22 66.91
C TRP A 25 -21.70 -11.71 65.57
N VAL A 26 -22.95 -12.18 65.56
CA VAL A 26 -23.64 -12.62 64.34
C VAL A 26 -23.76 -11.47 63.31
N ARG A 27 -24.08 -10.26 63.77
CA ARG A 27 -24.15 -9.09 62.88
C ARG A 27 -22.79 -8.77 62.25
N ARG A 28 -21.72 -8.82 63.04
CA ARG A 28 -20.36 -8.60 62.55
C ARG A 28 -19.93 -9.67 61.54
N THR A 29 -20.25 -10.92 61.77
CA THR A 29 -19.96 -12.02 60.85
C THR A 29 -20.71 -11.87 59.55
N ILE A 30 -22.02 -11.53 59.59
CA ILE A 30 -22.79 -11.29 58.34
C ILE A 30 -22.24 -10.12 57.56
N VAL A 31 -21.94 -8.99 58.21
CA VAL A 31 -21.34 -7.83 57.53
C VAL A 31 -19.97 -8.17 56.96
N ALA A 32 -19.11 -8.88 57.68
CA ALA A 32 -17.83 -9.34 57.20
C ALA A 32 -17.94 -10.26 55.97
N SER A 33 -18.93 -11.21 56.00
CA SER A 33 -19.21 -12.08 54.87
C SER A 33 -19.66 -11.30 53.63
N PHE A 34 -20.53 -10.30 53.79
CA PHE A 34 -20.93 -9.43 52.67
C PHE A 34 -19.77 -8.61 52.13
N LEU A 35 -18.88 -8.09 52.97
CA LEU A 35 -17.71 -7.37 52.57
C LEU A 35 -16.72 -8.28 51.82
N LEU A 36 -16.52 -9.51 52.28
CA LEU A 36 -15.67 -10.49 51.60
C LEU A 36 -16.24 -10.87 50.22
N ILE A 37 -17.54 -11.07 50.11
CA ILE A 37 -18.20 -11.33 48.83
C ILE A 37 -18.07 -10.15 47.89
N ALA A 38 -18.27 -8.90 48.39
CA ALA A 38 -18.10 -7.70 47.57
C ALA A 38 -16.63 -7.51 47.09
N LEU A 39 -15.67 -7.79 47.98
CA LEU A 39 -14.24 -7.76 47.62
C LEU A 39 -13.87 -8.84 46.59
N ALA A 40 -14.39 -10.08 46.76
CA ALA A 40 -14.19 -11.14 45.80
C ALA A 40 -14.81 -10.82 44.45
N PHE A 41 -15.99 -10.21 44.43
CA PHE A 41 -16.62 -9.75 43.19
C PHE A 41 -15.84 -8.61 42.52
N ALA A 42 -15.35 -7.62 43.28
CA ALA A 42 -14.54 -6.56 42.77
C ALA A 42 -13.22 -7.09 42.23
N ALA A 43 -12.58 -8.09 42.85
CA ALA A 43 -11.38 -8.75 42.36
C ALA A 43 -11.64 -9.52 41.08
N LEU A 44 -12.80 -10.22 40.95
CA LEU A 44 -13.20 -10.90 39.72
C LEU A 44 -13.43 -9.94 38.57
N VAL A 45 -14.08 -8.80 38.84
CA VAL A 45 -14.27 -7.76 37.81
C VAL A 45 -12.95 -7.14 37.41
N ALA A 46 -12.07 -6.83 38.37
CA ALA A 46 -10.75 -6.31 38.09
C ALA A 46 -9.89 -7.32 37.28
N TYR A 47 -9.97 -8.62 37.61
CA TYR A 47 -9.33 -9.69 36.89
C TYR A 47 -9.90 -9.82 35.47
N ALA A 48 -11.20 -9.76 35.28
CA ALA A 48 -11.84 -9.82 33.97
C ALA A 48 -11.43 -8.63 33.08
N ILE A 49 -11.38 -7.41 33.66
CA ILE A 49 -10.88 -6.21 32.95
C ILE A 49 -9.39 -6.36 32.60
N TYR A 50 -8.59 -6.88 33.53
CA TYR A 50 -7.17 -7.12 33.30
C TYR A 50 -6.93 -8.19 32.20
N ASP A 51 -7.69 -9.28 32.25
CA ASP A 51 -7.61 -10.38 31.29
C ASP A 51 -8.10 -9.94 29.92
N ASP A 52 -9.18 -9.16 29.84
CA ASP A 52 -9.69 -8.55 28.62
C ASP A 52 -8.67 -7.57 28.00
N ALA A 53 -8.03 -6.77 28.84
CA ALA A 53 -6.97 -5.83 28.41
C ALA A 53 -5.69 -6.55 27.96
N LYS A 54 -5.35 -7.69 28.56
CA LYS A 54 -4.14 -8.48 28.27
C LYS A 54 -4.35 -9.49 27.15
N GLY A 55 -5.56 -10.06 27.03
CA GLY A 55 -5.86 -11.16 26.09
C GLY A 55 -6.17 -10.73 24.67
N ARG A 56 -6.27 -9.43 24.37
CA ARG A 56 -6.70 -8.91 23.06
C ARG A 56 -5.67 -8.16 22.25
N TRP A 57 -4.39 -8.35 22.52
CA TRP A 57 -3.34 -7.83 21.66
C TRP A 57 -2.61 -8.98 20.99
N TYR A 58 -2.26 -8.81 19.71
CA TYR A 58 -1.46 -9.77 18.97
C TYR A 58 -0.52 -9.04 18.02
N ALA A 59 0.56 -9.72 17.63
CA ALA A 59 1.47 -9.20 16.61
C ALA A 59 0.72 -9.19 15.26
N ASP A 60 0.53 -8.00 14.71
CA ASP A 60 -0.14 -7.79 13.43
C ASP A 60 0.84 -8.00 12.28
N LYS A 61 1.96 -7.31 12.32
CA LYS A 61 3.02 -7.41 11.30
C LYS A 61 4.38 -7.00 11.84
N TRP A 62 5.40 -7.42 11.13
CA TRP A 62 6.77 -6.97 11.34
C TRP A 62 7.11 -5.87 10.33
N LEU A 63 7.75 -4.79 10.81
CA LEU A 63 8.30 -3.72 9.97
C LEU A 63 9.77 -4.00 9.64
N SER A 64 10.47 -4.72 10.50
CA SER A 64 11.83 -5.22 10.32
C SER A 64 12.07 -6.38 11.30
N ASP A 65 13.28 -6.96 11.31
CA ASP A 65 13.65 -8.07 12.21
C ASP A 65 13.45 -7.75 13.69
N ASP A 66 13.61 -6.48 14.08
CA ASP A 66 13.53 -6.03 15.48
C ASP A 66 12.27 -5.20 15.79
N VAL A 67 11.43 -4.90 14.81
CA VAL A 67 10.29 -3.97 15.00
C VAL A 67 8.98 -4.64 14.62
N VAL A 68 8.13 -4.83 15.62
CA VAL A 68 6.81 -5.47 15.47
C VAL A 68 5.69 -4.48 15.78
N VAL A 69 4.59 -4.60 15.05
CA VAL A 69 3.36 -3.84 15.26
C VAL A 69 2.38 -4.73 16.01
N TYR A 70 1.91 -4.26 17.16
CA TYR A 70 0.85 -4.94 17.93
C TYR A 70 -0.48 -4.24 17.70
N TYR A 71 -1.50 -5.04 17.41
CA TYR A 71 -2.91 -4.64 17.36
C TYR A 71 -3.56 -4.81 18.73
N PHE A 72 -4.44 -3.90 19.10
CA PHE A 72 -5.16 -3.90 20.37
C PHE A 72 -6.66 -3.91 20.18
N ALA A 73 -7.39 -4.31 21.22
CA ALA A 73 -8.85 -4.48 21.20
C ALA A 73 -9.67 -3.19 20.96
N ASP A 74 -9.04 -2.04 21.08
CA ASP A 74 -9.63 -0.73 20.80
C ASP A 74 -9.39 -0.25 19.34
N ASP A 75 -9.10 -1.19 18.44
CA ASP A 75 -8.81 -0.95 17.03
C ASP A 75 -7.60 -0.02 16.80
N THR A 76 -6.67 0.00 17.75
CA THR A 76 -5.43 0.76 17.65
C THR A 76 -4.21 -0.14 17.57
N TYR A 77 -3.08 0.46 17.20
CA TYR A 77 -1.81 -0.21 17.09
C TYR A 77 -0.74 0.46 17.96
N ARG A 78 0.31 -0.29 18.27
CA ARG A 78 1.57 0.26 18.81
C ARG A 78 2.75 -0.44 18.17
N VAL A 79 3.80 0.31 17.95
CA VAL A 79 5.07 -0.23 17.48
C VAL A 79 5.94 -0.58 18.68
N TYR A 80 6.52 -1.77 18.66
CA TYR A 80 7.39 -2.31 19.70
C TYR A 80 8.72 -2.72 19.11
N ASN A 81 9.80 -2.27 19.74
CA ASN A 81 11.15 -2.68 19.37
C ASN A 81 11.58 -3.81 20.32
N THR A 82 11.85 -4.99 19.75
CA THR A 82 12.20 -6.21 20.50
C THR A 82 13.59 -6.15 21.11
N SER A 83 14.54 -5.47 20.46
CA SER A 83 15.91 -5.33 20.94
C SER A 83 16.00 -4.38 22.15
N THR A 84 15.16 -3.36 22.22
CA THR A 84 15.11 -2.42 23.36
C THR A 84 14.03 -2.77 24.36
N GLU A 85 13.15 -3.74 24.03
CA GLU A 85 12.00 -4.17 24.83
C GLU A 85 11.03 -3.02 25.17
N LYS A 86 10.82 -2.10 24.24
CA LYS A 86 9.99 -0.90 24.46
C LYS A 86 8.99 -0.65 23.34
N TYR A 87 7.83 -0.13 23.72
CA TYR A 87 6.94 0.52 22.79
C TYR A 87 7.51 1.89 22.40
N THR A 88 7.66 2.12 21.12
CA THR A 88 8.25 3.36 20.57
C THR A 88 7.20 4.39 20.17
N THR A 89 5.93 3.95 20.01
CA THR A 89 4.82 4.85 19.69
C THR A 89 3.74 4.89 20.80
N PRO A 90 2.95 5.96 20.89
CA PRO A 90 1.65 5.93 21.58
C PRO A 90 0.69 4.97 20.84
N ARG A 91 -0.61 5.01 21.17
CA ARG A 91 -1.65 4.39 20.37
C ARG A 91 -1.75 5.12 19.03
N ILE A 92 -1.71 4.38 17.94
CA ILE A 92 -1.78 4.87 16.57
C ILE A 92 -2.91 4.18 15.82
N SER A 93 -3.47 4.82 14.81
CA SER A 93 -4.58 4.28 14.02
C SER A 93 -4.13 3.24 13.01
N TRP A 94 -2.96 3.41 12.43
CA TRP A 94 -2.31 2.46 11.52
C TRP A 94 -0.85 2.85 11.27
N VAL A 95 -0.09 1.93 10.64
CA VAL A 95 1.28 2.16 10.17
C VAL A 95 1.51 1.40 8.87
N ALA A 96 2.20 2.03 7.92
CA ALA A 96 2.68 1.41 6.69
C ALA A 96 4.17 1.07 6.79
N SER A 97 4.61 0.10 6.01
CA SER A 97 6.02 -0.17 5.79
C SER A 97 6.69 0.97 5.02
N ALA A 98 8.01 1.03 5.02
CA ALA A 98 8.78 1.91 4.15
C ALA A 98 8.69 1.44 2.68
N ALA A 99 9.07 2.32 1.76
CA ALA A 99 9.32 1.92 0.37
C ALA A 99 10.49 0.94 0.28
N GLU A 100 10.60 0.24 -0.83
CA GLU A 100 11.76 -0.60 -1.13
C GLU A 100 13.04 0.23 -1.03
N ASN A 101 14.06 -0.30 -0.39
CA ASN A 101 15.34 0.36 -0.13
C ASN A 101 15.31 1.61 0.79
N ASP A 102 14.18 1.90 1.44
CA ASP A 102 14.07 2.94 2.47
C ASP A 102 13.83 2.32 3.85
N SER A 103 13.84 3.14 4.88
CA SER A 103 13.60 2.76 6.27
C SER A 103 12.56 3.62 6.97
N ILE A 104 11.87 4.50 6.25
CA ILE A 104 10.92 5.44 6.82
C ILE A 104 9.51 5.14 6.28
N GLY A 105 8.66 4.60 7.15
CA GLY A 105 7.25 4.34 6.89
C GLY A 105 6.36 5.48 7.36
N VAL A 106 5.10 5.43 6.95
CA VAL A 106 4.06 6.38 7.37
C VAL A 106 3.23 5.78 8.49
N TYR A 107 2.88 6.57 9.51
CA TYR A 107 1.89 6.18 10.50
C TYR A 107 0.81 7.25 10.68
N ALA A 108 -0.29 6.88 11.31
CA ALA A 108 -1.38 7.79 11.57
C ALA A 108 -1.80 7.80 13.05
N ILE A 109 -2.16 8.98 13.53
CA ILE A 109 -2.93 9.17 14.75
C ILE A 109 -4.18 9.96 14.35
N ASP A 110 -5.34 9.34 14.52
CA ASP A 110 -6.61 9.89 14.02
C ASP A 110 -6.49 10.25 12.52
N ASP A 111 -6.80 11.47 12.14
CA ASP A 111 -6.71 11.96 10.76
C ASP A 111 -5.34 12.56 10.40
N ARG A 112 -4.35 12.49 11.30
CA ARG A 112 -3.02 13.08 11.09
C ARG A 112 -1.99 12.03 10.73
N ARG A 113 -1.05 12.41 9.88
CA ARG A 113 0.04 11.55 9.38
C ARG A 113 1.38 11.99 9.93
N GLY A 114 2.22 11.03 10.21
CA GLY A 114 3.60 11.21 10.63
C GLY A 114 4.48 10.11 10.04
N PHE A 115 5.74 10.13 10.38
CA PHE A 115 6.74 9.21 9.85
C PHE A 115 7.48 8.48 10.95
N ILE A 116 7.79 7.23 10.72
CA ILE A 116 8.44 6.33 11.66
C ILE A 116 9.58 5.58 10.97
N ASN A 117 10.69 5.42 11.67
CA ASN A 117 11.77 4.54 11.22
C ASN A 117 11.35 3.08 11.41
N THR A 118 11.23 2.33 10.35
CA THR A 118 10.75 0.94 10.37
C THR A 118 11.78 -0.04 10.94
N LYS A 119 13.07 0.34 10.99
CA LYS A 119 14.15 -0.49 11.56
C LYS A 119 14.30 -0.32 13.06
N THR A 120 14.00 0.86 13.58
CA THR A 120 14.13 1.15 15.03
C THR A 120 12.80 1.32 15.74
N GLY A 121 11.74 1.62 15.00
CA GLY A 121 10.41 1.95 15.51
C GLY A 121 10.28 3.39 16.02
N ASP A 122 11.33 4.21 15.94
CA ASP A 122 11.31 5.57 16.48
C ASP A 122 10.47 6.49 15.57
N VAL A 123 9.71 7.39 16.20
CA VAL A 123 9.00 8.45 15.49
C VAL A 123 10.01 9.46 14.95
N VAL A 124 10.02 9.64 13.62
CA VAL A 124 10.89 10.61 12.91
C VAL A 124 10.18 11.96 12.79
N ILE A 125 8.91 11.94 12.37
CA ILE A 125 8.09 13.15 12.24
C ILE A 125 6.78 12.89 12.97
N ASP A 126 6.48 13.70 14.00
CA ASP A 126 5.30 13.52 14.83
C ASP A 126 4.02 13.90 14.05
N ALA A 127 3.05 12.97 14.03
CA ALA A 127 1.78 13.15 13.33
C ALA A 127 0.95 14.32 13.88
N LYS A 128 0.98 14.56 15.21
CA LYS A 128 0.20 15.61 15.86
C LYS A 128 0.85 16.99 15.75
N ALA A 129 2.16 17.05 15.51
CA ALA A 129 2.90 18.31 15.46
C ALA A 129 2.78 19.06 14.12
N ASN A 130 2.41 18.34 13.03
CA ASN A 130 2.55 18.85 11.66
C ASN A 130 1.24 19.05 10.88
N ASP A 131 0.13 18.55 11.38
CA ASP A 131 -1.19 18.68 10.73
C ASP A 131 -1.28 18.12 9.30
N TYR A 132 -0.48 17.10 8.96
CA TYR A 132 -0.56 16.48 7.64
C TYR A 132 -1.80 15.59 7.53
N GLU A 133 -2.69 15.90 6.60
CA GLU A 133 -3.93 15.16 6.30
C GLU A 133 -3.63 13.84 5.59
N LYS A 134 -2.63 13.85 4.69
CA LYS A 134 -2.11 12.68 3.96
C LYS A 134 -0.60 12.75 3.92
N ALA A 135 0.03 11.59 3.80
CA ALA A 135 1.47 11.45 3.60
C ALA A 135 1.74 10.18 2.79
N TRP A 136 2.79 10.22 2.00
CA TRP A 136 3.32 9.11 1.22
C TRP A 136 4.70 8.74 1.75
N VAL A 137 5.14 7.52 1.50
CA VAL A 137 6.46 7.04 1.95
C VAL A 137 7.58 7.88 1.34
N PHE A 138 8.73 7.90 1.99
CA PHE A 138 9.92 8.53 1.44
C PHE A 138 10.41 7.78 0.20
N SER A 139 10.82 8.53 -0.80
CA SER A 139 11.52 8.05 -1.99
C SER A 139 12.44 9.15 -2.48
N ASP A 140 13.67 8.83 -2.90
CA ASP A 140 14.72 9.79 -3.26
C ASP A 140 14.94 10.89 -2.21
N GLY A 141 14.76 10.55 -0.91
CA GLY A 141 14.98 11.45 0.23
C GLY A 141 13.86 12.47 0.47
N LEU A 142 12.76 12.41 -0.27
CA LEU A 142 11.59 13.27 -0.12
C LEU A 142 10.32 12.44 0.12
N ALA A 143 9.40 13.00 0.89
CA ALA A 143 8.06 12.46 1.09
C ALA A 143 7.01 13.51 0.74
N ALA A 144 6.02 13.12 -0.06
CA ALA A 144 4.86 13.96 -0.29
C ALA A 144 4.01 14.02 0.99
N VAL A 145 3.51 15.21 1.31
CA VAL A 145 2.57 15.46 2.41
C VAL A 145 1.47 16.42 1.92
N MET A 146 0.27 16.22 2.46
CA MET A 146 -0.87 17.09 2.14
C MET A 146 -1.28 17.90 3.35
N LYS A 147 -1.49 19.18 3.13
CA LYS A 147 -2.03 20.12 4.11
C LYS A 147 -2.94 21.11 3.40
N ASP A 148 -4.11 21.38 3.98
CA ASP A 148 -5.13 22.28 3.44
C ASP A 148 -5.49 21.95 1.96
N GLY A 149 -5.56 20.64 1.65
CA GLY A 149 -5.87 20.16 0.30
C GLY A 149 -4.75 20.33 -0.75
N LYS A 150 -3.58 20.83 -0.34
CA LYS A 150 -2.41 21.00 -1.20
C LYS A 150 -1.30 20.03 -0.84
N VAL A 151 -0.58 19.54 -1.86
CA VAL A 151 0.56 18.66 -1.74
C VAL A 151 1.86 19.46 -1.84
N GLY A 152 2.76 19.19 -0.92
CA GLY A 152 4.15 19.62 -0.91
C GLY A 152 5.05 18.46 -0.54
N PHE A 153 6.35 18.69 -0.47
CA PHE A 153 7.31 17.64 -0.14
C PHE A 153 8.26 18.08 0.99
N VAL A 154 8.52 17.15 1.88
CA VAL A 154 9.42 17.35 3.04
C VAL A 154 10.59 16.39 2.98
N ASP A 155 11.72 16.80 3.56
CA ASP A 155 12.85 15.93 3.82
C ASP A 155 12.68 15.16 5.14
N VAL A 156 13.62 14.27 5.47
CA VAL A 156 13.63 13.47 6.71
C VAL A 156 13.66 14.31 7.98
N ASN A 157 14.15 15.55 7.92
CA ASN A 157 14.18 16.49 9.03
C ASN A 157 12.90 17.35 9.10
N ASN A 158 11.87 16.99 8.35
CA ASN A 158 10.62 17.71 8.23
C ASN A 158 10.76 19.14 7.67
N LYS A 159 11.83 19.40 6.91
CA LYS A 159 11.98 20.66 6.21
C LYS A 159 11.17 20.60 4.92
N LEU A 160 10.29 21.59 4.73
CA LEU A 160 9.54 21.75 3.49
C LEU A 160 10.51 22.12 2.35
N VAL A 161 10.74 21.17 1.43
CA VAL A 161 11.63 21.31 0.25
C VAL A 161 10.84 21.87 -0.92
N ILE A 162 9.69 21.30 -1.20
CA ILE A 162 8.77 21.77 -2.23
C ILE A 162 7.52 22.31 -1.55
N PRO A 163 7.15 23.58 -1.74
CA PRO A 163 6.00 24.22 -1.10
C PRO A 163 4.68 23.50 -1.41
N PHE A 164 3.66 23.70 -0.55
CA PHE A 164 2.28 23.24 -0.77
C PHE A 164 1.64 23.99 -1.93
N GLN A 165 1.91 23.56 -3.16
CA GLN A 165 1.49 24.23 -4.38
C GLN A 165 0.67 23.37 -5.33
N PHE A 166 0.76 22.05 -5.21
CA PHE A 166 0.05 21.12 -6.09
C PHE A 166 -1.32 20.76 -5.53
N ASP A 167 -2.32 20.67 -6.39
CA ASP A 167 -3.63 20.17 -5.99
C ASP A 167 -3.57 18.65 -5.78
N TYR A 168 -4.23 18.17 -4.71
CA TYR A 168 -4.40 16.73 -4.53
C TYR A 168 -5.34 16.15 -5.58
N SER A 169 -5.00 15.01 -6.13
CA SER A 169 -5.83 14.28 -7.08
C SER A 169 -5.92 12.81 -6.70
N ASP A 170 -7.14 12.28 -6.65
CA ASP A 170 -7.38 10.85 -6.45
C ASP A 170 -6.86 9.99 -7.63
N LYS A 171 -6.64 10.59 -8.80
CA LYS A 171 -6.06 9.92 -9.97
C LYS A 171 -4.60 9.48 -9.74
N CYS A 172 -3.83 10.23 -8.92
CA CYS A 172 -2.46 9.86 -8.52
C CYS A 172 -2.42 8.83 -7.38
N ARG A 173 -3.50 8.11 -7.13
CA ARG A 173 -3.72 7.31 -5.93
C ARG A 173 -3.16 5.90 -6.00
N THR A 174 -2.81 5.40 -7.18
CA THR A 174 -2.22 4.09 -7.33
C THR A 174 -0.77 4.10 -6.87
N TYR A 175 -0.36 3.07 -6.13
CA TYR A 175 0.96 2.94 -5.49
C TYR A 175 2.14 3.05 -6.45
N GLU A 176 1.89 3.01 -7.74
CA GLU A 176 2.90 3.02 -8.80
C GLU A 176 2.98 4.36 -9.54
N ILE A 177 2.00 5.26 -9.34
CA ILE A 177 1.88 6.49 -10.14
C ILE A 177 1.59 7.68 -9.22
N GLY A 178 2.57 8.54 -9.04
CA GLY A 178 2.42 9.84 -8.41
C GLY A 178 2.79 9.92 -6.93
N TYR A 179 3.16 11.11 -6.53
CA TYR A 179 3.61 11.51 -5.20
C TYR A 179 4.89 10.84 -4.68
N LEU A 180 5.54 9.98 -5.49
CA LEU A 180 6.82 9.35 -5.18
C LEU A 180 7.88 9.81 -6.20
N PHE A 181 9.04 10.16 -5.71
CA PHE A 181 10.18 10.45 -6.56
C PHE A 181 10.88 9.15 -6.97
N HIS A 182 11.20 9.05 -8.25
CA HIS A 182 12.02 7.99 -8.81
C HIS A 182 13.05 8.63 -9.76
N ASP A 183 14.32 8.39 -9.51
CA ASP A 183 15.44 8.94 -10.29
C ASP A 183 15.37 10.47 -10.40
N GLY A 184 14.97 11.15 -9.30
CA GLY A 184 14.88 12.60 -9.21
C GLY A 184 13.64 13.23 -9.82
N TYR A 185 12.64 12.43 -10.24
CA TYR A 185 11.40 12.91 -10.84
C TYR A 185 10.16 12.32 -10.20
N CYS A 186 9.09 13.11 -10.13
CA CYS A 186 7.82 12.68 -9.55
C CYS A 186 6.66 13.00 -10.50
N VAL A 187 5.80 12.01 -10.74
CA VAL A 187 4.56 12.19 -11.49
C VAL A 187 3.56 12.96 -10.65
N MET A 188 3.03 14.04 -11.18
CA MET A 188 2.07 14.91 -10.51
C MET A 188 0.92 15.28 -11.44
N THR A 189 -0.20 15.71 -10.86
CA THR A 189 -1.34 16.25 -11.62
C THR A 189 -1.51 17.74 -11.38
N ASN A 190 -2.13 18.41 -12.36
CA ASN A 190 -2.67 19.73 -12.18
C ASN A 190 -4.13 19.68 -11.69
N LYS A 191 -4.73 20.86 -11.46
CA LYS A 191 -6.14 21.01 -11.05
C LYS A 191 -7.17 20.39 -12.02
N ASP A 192 -6.80 20.25 -13.30
CA ASP A 192 -7.66 19.68 -14.34
C ASP A 192 -7.51 18.15 -14.41
N GLY A 193 -6.66 17.57 -13.54
CA GLY A 193 -6.37 16.14 -13.47
C GLY A 193 -5.53 15.63 -14.63
N LYS A 194 -4.79 16.52 -15.30
CA LYS A 194 -3.78 16.15 -16.29
C LYS A 194 -2.44 15.87 -15.61
N PHE A 195 -1.76 14.85 -16.09
CA PHE A 195 -0.47 14.39 -15.57
C PHE A 195 0.70 15.09 -16.24
N GLY A 196 1.71 15.39 -15.43
CA GLY A 196 3.01 15.88 -15.83
C GLY A 196 4.10 15.34 -14.90
N LEU A 197 5.31 15.81 -15.05
CA LEU A 197 6.47 15.37 -14.29
C LEU A 197 7.17 16.58 -13.68
N ILE A 198 7.48 16.52 -12.38
CA ILE A 198 8.26 17.55 -11.69
C ILE A 198 9.66 17.03 -11.35
N ASP A 199 10.61 17.95 -11.25
CA ASP A 199 11.96 17.70 -10.70
C ASP A 199 11.96 17.80 -9.16
N ILE A 200 13.10 17.50 -8.54
CA ILE A 200 13.32 17.56 -7.08
C ILE A 200 13.16 18.98 -6.50
N ASN A 201 13.13 20.02 -7.32
CA ASN A 201 12.87 21.40 -6.91
C ASN A 201 11.40 21.79 -7.06
N GLY A 202 10.55 20.89 -7.58
CA GLY A 202 9.13 21.13 -7.83
C GLY A 202 8.82 21.88 -9.14
N ASN A 203 9.76 21.95 -10.06
CA ASN A 203 9.56 22.54 -11.38
C ASN A 203 9.02 21.50 -12.35
N TRP A 204 8.06 21.90 -13.18
CA TRP A 204 7.57 21.04 -14.25
C TRP A 204 8.64 20.83 -15.33
N VAL A 205 9.12 19.59 -15.48
CA VAL A 205 9.99 19.15 -16.60
C VAL A 205 9.17 18.60 -17.76
N VAL A 206 8.02 17.99 -17.44
CA VAL A 206 6.96 17.69 -18.41
C VAL A 206 5.70 18.42 -17.96
N LYS A 207 5.16 19.27 -18.82
CA LYS A 207 3.92 20.03 -18.49
C LYS A 207 2.75 19.07 -18.27
N PRO A 208 1.83 19.40 -17.36
CA PRO A 208 0.66 18.55 -17.09
C PRO A 208 -0.39 18.66 -18.21
N GLU A 209 -0.22 17.85 -19.25
CA GLU A 209 -1.08 17.85 -20.45
C GLU A 209 -1.57 16.45 -20.84
N TYR A 210 -1.09 15.39 -20.16
CA TYR A 210 -1.46 14.01 -20.46
C TYR A 210 -2.61 13.51 -19.59
N ASP A 211 -3.45 12.60 -20.11
CA ASP A 211 -4.47 11.91 -19.33
C ASP A 211 -3.86 10.89 -18.36
N GLU A 212 -2.71 10.28 -18.76
CA GLU A 212 -1.87 9.44 -17.92
C GLU A 212 -0.40 9.67 -18.28
N LEU A 213 0.48 9.56 -17.29
CA LEU A 213 1.93 9.53 -17.45
C LEU A 213 2.48 8.50 -16.47
N TRP A 214 3.19 7.50 -16.98
CA TRP A 214 3.71 6.40 -16.18
C TRP A 214 5.13 6.70 -15.68
N ASN A 215 5.57 5.97 -14.65
CA ASN A 215 6.95 6.00 -14.23
C ASN A 215 7.89 5.52 -15.36
N ALA A 216 9.18 5.80 -15.22
CA ALA A 216 10.16 5.35 -16.19
C ALA A 216 10.15 3.81 -16.27
N CYS A 217 10.16 3.32 -17.50
CA CYS A 217 10.44 1.92 -17.79
C CYS A 217 11.94 1.61 -17.60
N GLU A 218 12.32 0.35 -17.62
CA GLU A 218 13.73 -0.09 -17.48
C GLU A 218 14.69 0.63 -18.42
N ASN A 219 14.24 0.97 -19.63
CA ASN A 219 15.02 1.71 -20.63
C ASN A 219 15.02 3.25 -20.44
N GLY A 220 14.43 3.76 -19.33
CA GLY A 220 14.33 5.18 -19.01
C GLY A 220 13.25 5.95 -19.75
N ASN A 221 12.55 5.33 -20.71
CA ASN A 221 11.44 5.94 -21.43
C ASN A 221 10.16 5.92 -20.59
N ARG A 222 9.17 6.76 -20.93
CA ARG A 222 7.89 6.87 -20.21
C ARG A 222 6.73 6.78 -21.18
N ILE A 223 5.73 5.97 -20.79
CA ILE A 223 4.46 5.93 -21.53
C ILE A 223 3.62 7.13 -21.12
N VAL A 224 3.00 7.77 -22.11
CA VAL A 224 2.01 8.83 -21.95
C VAL A 224 0.74 8.47 -22.70
N VAL A 225 -0.39 8.91 -22.17
CA VAL A 225 -1.71 8.62 -22.77
C VAL A 225 -2.49 9.91 -22.90
N ASN A 226 -3.11 10.11 -24.07
CA ASN A 226 -4.15 11.12 -24.30
C ASN A 226 -5.27 10.49 -25.14
N ASP A 227 -6.52 10.78 -24.79
CA ASP A 227 -7.71 10.26 -25.50
C ASP A 227 -7.64 8.75 -25.73
N SER A 228 -7.18 7.99 -24.71
CA SER A 228 -6.97 6.53 -24.77
C SER A 228 -5.96 6.09 -25.85
N LYS A 229 -5.10 6.97 -26.30
CA LYS A 229 -3.99 6.68 -27.19
C LYS A 229 -2.66 6.82 -26.46
N HIS A 230 -1.79 5.85 -26.69
CA HIS A 230 -0.47 5.77 -26.10
C HIS A 230 0.57 6.49 -26.95
N GLY A 231 1.54 7.08 -26.27
CA GLY A 231 2.77 7.65 -26.84
C GLY A 231 3.93 7.36 -25.91
N VAL A 232 5.12 7.77 -26.30
CA VAL A 232 6.37 7.59 -25.54
C VAL A 232 7.14 8.89 -25.46
N LEU A 233 7.59 9.24 -24.26
CA LEU A 233 8.65 10.22 -24.04
C LEU A 233 9.97 9.46 -23.84
N ASP A 234 11.04 9.98 -24.46
CA ASP A 234 12.38 9.47 -24.22
C ASP A 234 12.90 9.86 -22.81
N SER A 235 14.08 9.37 -22.44
CA SER A 235 14.71 9.67 -21.14
C SER A 235 15.06 11.16 -20.95
N CYS A 236 15.02 11.98 -22.02
CA CYS A 236 15.17 13.43 -22.00
C CYS A 236 13.80 14.17 -22.04
N PHE A 237 12.70 13.43 -21.90
CA PHE A 237 11.31 13.93 -21.93
C PHE A 237 10.87 14.52 -23.28
N LYS A 238 11.54 14.18 -24.35
CA LYS A 238 11.10 14.52 -25.71
C LYS A 238 10.15 13.45 -26.23
N VAL A 239 9.18 13.87 -27.03
CA VAL A 239 8.25 12.95 -27.67
C VAL A 239 9.02 12.08 -28.66
N LEU A 240 9.13 10.79 -28.34
CA LEU A 240 9.66 9.75 -29.21
C LEU A 240 8.54 9.23 -30.13
N TYR A 241 7.40 8.90 -29.55
CA TYR A 241 6.18 8.53 -30.26
C TYR A 241 5.01 9.40 -29.78
N PRO A 242 4.26 10.06 -30.69
CA PRO A 242 3.08 10.84 -30.33
C PRO A 242 1.95 9.93 -29.81
N THR A 243 1.00 10.50 -29.08
CA THR A 243 -0.17 9.78 -28.53
C THR A 243 -1.16 9.43 -29.64
N GLU A 244 -0.83 8.48 -30.50
CA GLU A 244 -1.67 8.02 -31.62
C GLU A 244 -1.81 6.51 -31.72
N TYR A 245 -1.10 5.76 -30.89
CA TYR A 245 -1.11 4.30 -30.88
C TYR A 245 -2.22 3.77 -29.98
N PHE A 246 -2.83 2.65 -30.39
CA PHE A 246 -3.83 1.98 -29.54
C PHE A 246 -3.20 1.43 -28.27
N TYR A 247 -1.99 0.85 -28.39
CA TYR A 247 -1.19 0.36 -27.27
C TYR A 247 0.29 0.38 -27.65
N ILE A 248 1.16 0.48 -26.63
CA ILE A 248 2.61 0.38 -26.76
C ILE A 248 3.13 -0.52 -25.65
N ASP A 249 3.71 -1.67 -26.01
CA ASP A 249 4.48 -2.50 -25.09
C ASP A 249 5.92 -2.02 -25.04
N VAL A 250 6.49 -1.96 -23.84
CA VAL A 250 7.89 -1.58 -23.64
C VAL A 250 8.71 -2.86 -23.49
N LEU A 251 9.74 -2.98 -24.34
CA LEU A 251 10.75 -4.02 -24.28
C LEU A 251 12.05 -3.45 -23.71
N SER A 252 12.97 -4.30 -23.28
CA SER A 252 14.29 -3.86 -22.79
C SER A 252 15.09 -3.12 -23.86
N ASP A 253 14.89 -3.42 -25.13
CA ASP A 253 15.63 -2.90 -26.29
C ASP A 253 14.74 -2.27 -27.36
N GLY A 254 13.48 -1.92 -27.03
CA GLY A 254 12.59 -1.28 -27.98
C GLY A 254 11.13 -1.26 -27.55
N PHE A 255 10.23 -1.26 -28.54
CA PHE A 255 8.80 -1.17 -28.33
C PHE A 255 8.03 -2.05 -29.32
N VAL A 256 6.90 -2.60 -28.87
CA VAL A 256 5.87 -3.13 -29.78
C VAL A 256 4.75 -2.08 -29.90
N LEU A 257 4.60 -1.56 -31.09
CA LEU A 257 3.62 -0.53 -31.40
C LEU A 257 2.36 -1.16 -32.00
N THR A 258 1.18 -0.81 -31.47
CA THR A 258 -0.12 -1.26 -31.96
C THR A 258 -0.90 -0.08 -32.53
N LYS A 259 -1.21 -0.12 -33.81
CA LYS A 259 -2.03 0.90 -34.49
C LYS A 259 -2.84 0.26 -35.60
N ASP A 260 -4.10 0.66 -35.74
CA ASP A 260 -5.02 0.22 -36.81
C ASP A 260 -5.13 -1.31 -36.90
N GLY A 261 -5.12 -2.00 -35.74
CA GLY A 261 -5.24 -3.45 -35.65
C GLY A 261 -3.99 -4.22 -36.12
N LYS A 262 -2.86 -3.54 -36.28
CA LYS A 262 -1.58 -4.11 -36.62
C LYS A 262 -0.55 -3.82 -35.55
N MET A 263 0.39 -4.76 -35.37
CA MET A 263 1.52 -4.66 -34.45
C MET A 263 2.82 -4.77 -35.20
N TRP A 264 3.82 -4.04 -34.76
CA TRP A 264 5.19 -4.15 -35.26
C TRP A 264 6.18 -3.70 -34.17
N GLN A 265 7.38 -4.17 -34.27
CA GLN A 265 8.41 -3.87 -33.30
C GLN A 265 9.43 -2.87 -33.85
N VAL A 266 9.86 -1.99 -32.97
CA VAL A 266 10.92 -1.01 -33.23
C VAL A 266 11.98 -1.11 -32.14
N ASP A 267 13.24 -0.74 -32.46
CA ASP A 267 14.29 -0.56 -31.47
C ASP A 267 14.12 0.79 -30.71
N LEU A 268 15.04 1.08 -29.79
CA LEU A 268 15.00 2.32 -28.99
C LEU A 268 15.20 3.58 -29.86
N GLU A 269 15.81 3.47 -31.01
CA GLU A 269 16.03 4.55 -32.00
C GLU A 269 14.85 4.73 -32.95
N GLY A 270 13.86 3.81 -32.92
CA GLY A 270 12.64 3.83 -33.74
C GLY A 270 12.79 3.11 -35.09
N ASN A 271 13.88 2.36 -35.31
CA ASN A 271 14.00 1.54 -36.51
C ASN A 271 13.14 0.28 -36.39
N VAL A 272 12.46 -0.07 -37.47
CA VAL A 272 11.64 -1.28 -37.52
C VAL A 272 12.54 -2.52 -37.46
N VAL A 273 12.33 -3.34 -36.41
CA VAL A 273 13.07 -4.58 -36.19
C VAL A 273 12.45 -5.75 -36.95
N ASN A 274 11.13 -5.86 -36.94
CA ASN A 274 10.43 -6.89 -37.66
C ASN A 274 10.22 -6.49 -39.12
N PRO A 275 10.54 -7.35 -40.07
CA PRO A 275 10.32 -7.07 -41.48
C PRO A 275 8.85 -7.14 -41.90
N PHE A 276 7.94 -7.42 -40.98
CA PHE A 276 6.53 -7.56 -41.25
C PHE A 276 5.71 -7.07 -40.05
N MET A 277 4.47 -6.70 -40.28
CA MET A 277 3.48 -6.43 -39.24
C MET A 277 2.74 -7.71 -38.89
N PHE A 278 2.38 -7.88 -37.63
CA PHE A 278 1.60 -9.02 -37.14
C PHE A 278 0.29 -8.55 -36.54
N ASP A 279 -0.65 -9.49 -36.39
CA ASP A 279 -2.03 -9.20 -35.98
C ASP A 279 -2.21 -9.27 -34.45
N GLY A 280 -1.30 -9.93 -33.74
CA GLY A 280 -1.29 -10.08 -32.30
C GLY A 280 -0.10 -10.90 -31.83
N SER A 281 0.11 -10.91 -30.52
CA SER A 281 1.13 -11.72 -29.86
C SER A 281 0.67 -12.19 -28.49
N GLU A 282 1.20 -13.32 -28.02
CA GLU A 282 0.95 -13.87 -26.69
C GLU A 282 2.24 -14.35 -26.05
N TYR A 283 2.35 -14.14 -24.74
CA TYR A 283 3.47 -14.65 -23.98
C TYR A 283 3.43 -16.17 -23.89
N MET A 284 4.57 -16.80 -23.99
CA MET A 284 4.73 -18.24 -23.79
C MET A 284 5.24 -18.50 -22.37
N GLU A 285 4.65 -19.48 -21.70
CA GLU A 285 5.02 -19.91 -20.36
C GLU A 285 5.46 -21.39 -20.39
N TYR A 286 6.38 -21.74 -19.51
CA TYR A 286 6.79 -23.15 -19.33
C TYR A 286 6.71 -23.54 -17.85
N PRO A 287 6.41 -24.80 -17.53
CA PRO A 287 6.33 -25.28 -16.17
C PRO A 287 7.71 -25.34 -15.51
N VAL A 288 7.87 -24.72 -14.33
CA VAL A 288 9.15 -24.70 -13.59
C VAL A 288 9.14 -25.57 -12.35
N SER A 289 7.99 -25.72 -11.70
CA SER A 289 7.88 -26.58 -10.51
C SER A 289 6.50 -27.18 -10.36
N TYR A 290 6.42 -28.30 -9.65
CA TYR A 290 5.18 -28.93 -9.22
C TYR A 290 5.02 -28.69 -7.72
N CYS A 291 4.20 -27.78 -7.29
CA CYS A 291 3.88 -27.58 -5.89
C CYS A 291 2.90 -28.67 -5.43
N SER A 292 3.26 -29.39 -4.35
CA SER A 292 2.51 -30.54 -3.84
C SER A 292 1.07 -30.26 -3.42
N ASN A 293 0.66 -29.00 -3.30
CA ASN A 293 -0.68 -28.61 -2.84
C ASN A 293 -1.49 -27.73 -3.79
N ASN A 294 -0.92 -27.10 -4.85
CA ASN A 294 -1.62 -26.10 -5.64
C ASN A 294 -1.39 -26.14 -7.17
N GLY A 295 -0.78 -27.17 -7.70
CA GLY A 295 -0.64 -27.28 -9.15
C GLY A 295 0.76 -26.98 -9.68
N ILE A 296 0.82 -26.61 -10.96
CA ILE A 296 2.05 -26.33 -11.69
C ILE A 296 2.36 -24.82 -11.60
N GLU A 297 3.57 -24.48 -11.24
CA GLU A 297 4.11 -23.13 -11.33
C GLU A 297 4.72 -22.91 -12.70
N TYR A 298 4.39 -21.79 -13.35
CA TYR A 298 4.86 -21.43 -14.68
C TYR A 298 5.79 -20.21 -14.61
N ALA A 299 6.81 -20.21 -15.45
CA ALA A 299 7.66 -19.04 -15.70
C ALA A 299 7.47 -18.54 -17.13
N LEU A 300 7.64 -17.21 -17.31
CA LEU A 300 7.62 -16.59 -18.63
C LEU A 300 8.86 -17.03 -19.41
N SER A 301 8.65 -17.39 -20.68
CA SER A 301 9.71 -17.72 -21.61
C SER A 301 10.37 -16.47 -22.19
N ASP A 302 11.58 -16.63 -22.68
CA ASP A 302 12.24 -15.64 -23.58
C ASP A 302 11.62 -15.63 -24.98
N TYR A 303 10.64 -16.48 -25.22
CA TYR A 303 9.92 -16.59 -26.49
C TYR A 303 8.46 -16.19 -26.31
N MET A 304 7.87 -15.69 -27.39
CA MET A 304 6.44 -15.38 -27.48
C MET A 304 5.87 -15.80 -28.83
N GLU A 305 4.59 -16.11 -28.86
CA GLU A 305 3.88 -16.31 -30.10
C GLU A 305 3.56 -14.97 -30.76
N TYR A 306 3.52 -14.97 -32.09
CA TYR A 306 2.92 -13.90 -32.88
C TYR A 306 2.03 -14.47 -34.00
N TYR A 307 1.05 -13.67 -34.41
CA TYR A 307 0.01 -14.11 -35.35
C TYR A 307 0.04 -13.28 -36.63
N ILE A 308 -0.09 -13.97 -37.78
CA ILE A 308 -0.36 -13.34 -39.08
C ILE A 308 -1.43 -14.18 -39.77
N ASN A 309 -2.58 -13.55 -40.05
CA ASN A 309 -3.71 -14.22 -40.71
C ASN A 309 -4.14 -15.54 -40.02
N ASN A 310 -4.21 -15.52 -38.69
CA ASN A 310 -4.48 -16.67 -37.82
C ASN A 310 -3.40 -17.75 -37.76
N ASN A 311 -2.34 -17.67 -38.54
CA ASN A 311 -1.20 -18.56 -38.39
C ASN A 311 -0.24 -18.04 -37.31
N ARG A 312 0.34 -18.97 -36.56
CA ARG A 312 1.26 -18.68 -35.45
C ARG A 312 2.70 -18.83 -35.87
N GLY A 313 3.55 -17.98 -35.32
CA GLY A 313 5.00 -18.06 -35.38
C GLY A 313 5.60 -17.80 -34.02
N ILE A 314 6.90 -18.02 -33.86
CA ILE A 314 7.65 -17.77 -32.64
C ILE A 314 8.63 -16.63 -32.87
N MET A 315 8.69 -15.70 -31.94
CA MET A 315 9.73 -14.67 -31.89
C MET A 315 10.40 -14.63 -30.53
N ASN A 316 11.60 -14.10 -30.46
CA ASN A 316 12.25 -13.84 -29.18
C ASN A 316 11.56 -12.64 -28.51
N ARG A 317 11.06 -12.82 -27.28
CA ARG A 317 10.31 -11.81 -26.52
C ARG A 317 11.16 -10.57 -26.21
N ILE A 318 12.45 -10.75 -25.96
CA ILE A 318 13.37 -9.68 -25.57
C ILE A 318 13.81 -8.86 -26.77
N THR A 319 14.15 -9.54 -27.88
CA THR A 319 14.69 -8.87 -29.08
C THR A 319 13.65 -8.69 -30.19
N GLY A 320 12.47 -9.32 -30.08
CA GLY A 320 11.40 -9.36 -31.05
C GLY A 320 11.76 -9.96 -32.41
N LYS A 321 12.93 -10.56 -32.50
CA LYS A 321 13.34 -11.20 -33.74
C LYS A 321 12.54 -12.48 -33.97
N PRO A 322 11.89 -12.63 -35.11
CA PRO A 322 11.21 -13.86 -35.46
C PRO A 322 12.19 -15.03 -35.55
N ILE A 323 11.83 -16.13 -34.93
CA ILE A 323 12.59 -17.40 -34.93
C ILE A 323 11.99 -18.32 -35.99
N THR A 324 10.66 -18.37 -36.06
CA THR A 324 9.92 -19.11 -37.08
C THR A 324 8.96 -18.18 -37.82
N PRO A 325 8.66 -18.41 -39.09
CA PRO A 325 7.56 -17.72 -39.76
C PRO A 325 6.19 -18.13 -39.18
N ALA A 326 5.17 -17.29 -39.35
CA ALA A 326 3.80 -17.58 -38.95
C ALA A 326 3.15 -18.55 -39.92
N LEU A 327 3.38 -19.84 -39.73
CA LEU A 327 2.89 -20.93 -40.61
C LEU A 327 2.15 -22.04 -39.87
N TYR A 328 2.08 -21.97 -38.52
CA TYR A 328 1.56 -23.03 -37.67
C TYR A 328 0.14 -22.72 -37.22
N ASP A 329 -0.69 -23.75 -37.08
CA ASP A 329 -2.05 -23.62 -36.51
C ASP A 329 -1.98 -23.42 -34.99
N ASP A 330 -0.97 -24.01 -34.33
CA ASP A 330 -0.77 -23.92 -32.89
C ASP A 330 0.70 -24.11 -32.52
N VAL A 331 1.13 -23.48 -31.46
CA VAL A 331 2.50 -23.57 -30.92
C VAL A 331 2.42 -23.61 -29.40
N TYR A 332 3.17 -24.47 -28.75
CA TYR A 332 3.25 -24.51 -27.30
C TYR A 332 4.64 -24.89 -26.83
N MET A 333 5.01 -24.40 -25.66
CA MET A 333 6.30 -24.73 -25.03
C MET A 333 6.17 -25.98 -24.14
N ILE A 334 7.16 -26.85 -24.27
CA ILE A 334 7.29 -28.06 -23.45
C ILE A 334 8.31 -27.82 -22.33
N SER A 335 9.31 -26.97 -22.56
CA SER A 335 10.36 -26.61 -21.61
C SER A 335 10.99 -25.28 -22.03
N ASP A 336 11.89 -24.76 -21.17
CA ASP A 336 12.69 -23.55 -21.40
C ASP A 336 13.83 -23.73 -22.45
N LYS A 337 13.97 -24.92 -23.02
CA LYS A 337 15.04 -25.29 -23.97
C LYS A 337 14.48 -25.76 -25.30
#